data_9971df47fd1da92532ffbc7c93f6081b
#
_entry.id   9971df47fd1da92532ffbc7c93f6081b
#
_cell.length_a   1.000
_cell.length_b   1.000
_cell.length_c   1.000
_cell.angle_alpha   90.00
_cell.angle_beta   90.00
_cell.angle_gamma   90.00
#
_symmetry.space_group_name_H-M   'P 1'
#
loop_
_entity.id
_entity.type
_entity.pdbx_description
1 polymer ?
#
loop_
_entity_poly.entity_id
_entity_poly.type
_entity_poly.pdbx_seq_one_letter_code
_entity_poly.pdbx_strand_id
1 'polypeptide(L)'
;MMQRMMGEQDQFDIFQIDATGVESKPVALPTYLVKSSVDRSLPVQAERTMNLQMMMNPARFLMRDQFAINGKSMKMSRIDEVVNAGAVEIWKINNHTMMPHPFHIHNVQFQIIKRDGQREPHEFGFKDTVLVHPKESVILRIQFPKHRDPHTPYMYHCHILEHEDQGMMGQFVVV
;
A
#
# COMPACT_ATOMS: atom_id res chain seq x y z
N MET A 1 4.22 16.72 -19.78
CA MET A 1 5.42 16.08 -20.37
C MET A 1 6.03 15.04 -19.42
N MET A 2 6.19 15.37 -18.13
CA MET A 2 6.74 14.44 -17.11
C MET A 2 5.87 13.18 -16.88
N GLN A 3 4.53 13.30 -16.83
CA GLN A 3 3.60 12.16 -16.67
C GLN A 3 3.75 11.12 -17.78
N ARG A 4 4.00 11.56 -19.02
CA ARG A 4 4.20 10.66 -20.16
C ARG A 4 5.54 9.91 -20.10
N MET A 5 6.54 10.47 -19.44
CA MET A 5 7.85 9.81 -19.22
C MET A 5 7.81 8.76 -18.11
N MET A 6 6.76 8.75 -17.29
CA MET A 6 6.60 7.85 -16.15
C MET A 6 5.61 6.70 -16.40
N GLY A 7 5.11 6.54 -17.64
CA GLY A 7 4.20 5.46 -18.00
C GLY A 7 2.77 5.59 -17.46
N GLU A 8 2.42 6.68 -16.79
CA GLU A 8 1.09 6.87 -16.19
C GLU A 8 -0.06 6.90 -17.21
N GLN A 9 0.26 7.15 -18.48
CA GLN A 9 -0.73 7.21 -19.58
C GLN A 9 -0.56 6.09 -20.58
N ASP A 10 0.34 5.15 -20.34
CA ASP A 10 0.54 4.02 -21.24
C ASP A 10 -0.64 3.05 -21.12
N GLN A 11 -1.25 2.77 -22.25
CA GLN A 11 -2.31 1.78 -22.38
C GLN A 11 -1.76 0.60 -23.18
N PHE A 12 -1.86 -0.58 -22.61
CA PHE A 12 -1.50 -1.82 -23.27
C PHE A 12 -2.44 -2.94 -22.86
N ASP A 13 -2.72 -3.83 -23.80
CA ASP A 13 -3.56 -4.99 -23.54
C ASP A 13 -2.75 -6.01 -22.70
N ILE A 14 -3.27 -6.34 -21.50
CA ILE A 14 -2.68 -7.35 -20.62
C ILE A 14 -3.13 -8.74 -21.07
N PHE A 15 -4.41 -8.87 -21.43
CA PHE A 15 -4.99 -10.10 -21.97
C PHE A 15 -6.28 -9.78 -22.71
N GLN A 16 -6.68 -10.68 -23.60
CA GLN A 16 -7.96 -10.62 -24.31
C GLN A 16 -8.81 -11.82 -23.91
N ILE A 17 -10.09 -11.58 -23.62
CA ILE A 17 -11.07 -12.65 -23.44
C ILE A 17 -11.86 -12.78 -24.72
N ASP A 18 -11.79 -13.94 -25.37
CA ASP A 18 -12.62 -14.29 -26.52
C ASP A 18 -13.77 -15.18 -26.05
N ALA A 19 -15.00 -14.71 -26.19
CA ALA A 19 -16.22 -15.43 -25.82
C ALA A 19 -17.08 -15.74 -27.06
N THR A 20 -16.50 -15.75 -28.25
CA THR A 20 -17.22 -16.08 -29.49
C THR A 20 -17.72 -17.53 -29.47
N GLY A 21 -18.97 -17.73 -29.88
CA GLY A 21 -19.60 -19.07 -29.95
C GLY A 21 -20.17 -19.60 -28.65
N VAL A 22 -20.16 -18.82 -27.57
CA VAL A 22 -20.81 -19.19 -26.30
C VAL A 22 -22.17 -18.51 -26.18
N GLU A 23 -23.26 -19.27 -26.30
CA GLU A 23 -24.58 -18.77 -25.91
C GLU A 23 -24.67 -18.80 -24.37
N SER A 24 -24.69 -17.65 -23.73
CA SER A 24 -24.93 -17.55 -22.29
C SER A 24 -26.24 -16.82 -22.00
N LYS A 25 -26.96 -17.29 -20.99
CA LYS A 25 -28.09 -16.51 -20.46
C LYS A 25 -27.52 -15.31 -19.70
N PRO A 26 -28.09 -14.11 -19.88
CA PRO A 26 -27.67 -12.95 -19.10
C PRO A 26 -27.80 -13.26 -17.60
N VAL A 27 -26.69 -13.13 -16.87
CA VAL A 27 -26.66 -13.23 -15.41
C VAL A 27 -26.74 -11.82 -14.84
N ALA A 28 -27.73 -11.55 -14.01
CA ALA A 28 -27.81 -10.29 -13.29
C ALA A 28 -26.64 -10.22 -12.29
N LEU A 29 -25.76 -9.27 -12.49
CA LEU A 29 -24.68 -9.02 -11.54
C LEU A 29 -25.25 -8.38 -10.27
N PRO A 30 -24.78 -8.76 -9.08
CA PRO A 30 -25.19 -8.11 -7.85
C PRO A 30 -24.71 -6.67 -7.83
N THR A 31 -25.52 -5.77 -7.26
CA THR A 31 -25.19 -4.35 -7.12
C THR A 31 -23.91 -4.14 -6.27
N TYR A 32 -23.64 -5.06 -5.35
CA TYR A 32 -22.46 -5.05 -4.50
C TYR A 32 -21.86 -6.46 -4.45
N LEU A 33 -20.60 -6.57 -4.79
CA LEU A 33 -19.85 -7.84 -4.69
C LEU A 33 -19.43 -8.14 -3.26
N VAL A 34 -19.21 -7.12 -2.45
CA VAL A 34 -18.80 -7.23 -1.05
C VAL A 34 -19.63 -6.26 -0.19
N LYS A 35 -20.32 -6.78 0.81
CA LYS A 35 -20.86 -5.96 1.90
C LYS A 35 -19.78 -5.82 2.98
N SER A 36 -18.74 -5.06 2.69
CA SER A 36 -17.70 -4.79 3.67
C SER A 36 -18.04 -3.51 4.43
N SER A 37 -18.53 -3.67 5.65
CA SER A 37 -18.49 -2.59 6.63
C SER A 37 -17.14 -2.62 7.34
N VAL A 38 -16.52 -1.45 7.53
CA VAL A 38 -15.37 -1.34 8.42
C VAL A 38 -15.82 -1.76 9.81
N ASP A 39 -15.28 -2.86 10.33
CA ASP A 39 -15.55 -3.22 11.72
C ASP A 39 -14.91 -2.18 12.63
N ARG A 40 -15.73 -1.33 13.21
CA ARG A 40 -15.35 -0.29 14.17
C ARG A 40 -15.56 -0.71 15.60
N SER A 41 -15.98 -1.95 15.86
CA SER A 41 -16.19 -2.47 17.22
C SER A 41 -14.89 -2.58 18.02
N LEU A 42 -13.77 -2.86 17.33
CA LEU A 42 -12.47 -2.94 17.98
C LEU A 42 -11.85 -1.54 18.12
N PRO A 43 -11.36 -1.18 19.32
CA PRO A 43 -10.72 0.11 19.53
C PRO A 43 -9.39 0.20 18.78
N VAL A 44 -9.07 1.41 18.30
CA VAL A 44 -7.77 1.72 17.72
C VAL A 44 -6.76 1.85 18.87
N GLN A 45 -5.66 1.13 18.77
CA GLN A 45 -4.63 1.07 19.83
C GLN A 45 -3.43 1.96 19.51
N ALA A 46 -3.17 2.23 18.23
CA ALA A 46 -2.10 3.13 17.80
C ALA A 46 -2.41 3.80 16.46
N GLU A 47 -1.77 4.94 16.24
CA GLU A 47 -1.76 5.64 14.96
C GLU A 47 -0.32 5.85 14.51
N ARG A 48 -0.05 5.60 13.23
CA ARG A 48 1.28 5.78 12.63
C ARG A 48 1.19 6.61 11.36
N THR A 49 2.29 7.30 11.04
CA THR A 49 2.42 8.04 9.78
C THR A 49 3.58 7.47 8.99
N MET A 50 3.30 7.12 7.73
CA MET A 50 4.27 6.63 6.76
C MET A 50 4.42 7.69 5.66
N ASN A 51 5.55 8.39 5.65
CA ASN A 51 5.85 9.41 4.66
C ASN A 51 6.70 8.80 3.56
N LEU A 52 6.14 8.66 2.36
CA LEU A 52 6.86 8.20 1.18
C LEU A 52 7.65 9.37 0.60
N GLN A 53 8.96 9.22 0.46
CA GLN A 53 9.87 10.32 0.16
C GLN A 53 10.92 9.91 -0.86
N MET A 54 11.30 10.87 -1.70
CA MET A 54 12.47 10.78 -2.54
C MET A 54 13.58 11.65 -1.94
N MET A 55 14.73 11.05 -1.71
CA MET A 55 15.88 11.69 -1.05
C MET A 55 16.80 12.29 -2.11
N MET A 56 16.64 13.58 -2.38
CA MET A 56 17.41 14.35 -3.38
C MET A 56 18.84 14.66 -2.91
N ASN A 57 19.65 13.60 -2.75
CA ASN A 57 21.06 13.74 -2.35
C ASN A 57 21.96 13.01 -3.37
N PRO A 58 22.96 13.68 -3.99
CA PRO A 58 23.86 13.07 -4.98
C PRO A 58 24.58 11.81 -4.48
N ALA A 59 24.98 11.76 -3.20
CA ALA A 59 25.61 10.58 -2.62
C ALA A 59 24.64 9.37 -2.56
N ARG A 60 23.37 9.60 -2.29
CA ARG A 60 22.34 8.56 -2.27
C ARG A 60 22.00 8.05 -3.66
N PHE A 61 22.12 8.91 -4.67
CA PHE A 61 22.00 8.50 -6.08
C PHE A 61 23.06 7.46 -6.44
N LEU A 62 24.31 7.69 -6.03
CA LEU A 62 25.40 6.74 -6.27
C LEU A 62 25.22 5.42 -5.50
N MET A 63 24.61 5.47 -4.31
CA MET A 63 24.39 4.31 -3.44
C MET A 63 23.11 3.54 -3.77
N ARG A 64 22.31 3.97 -4.76
CA ARG A 64 20.98 3.42 -5.05
C ARG A 64 20.05 3.42 -3.83
N ASP A 65 20.04 4.51 -3.08
CA ASP A 65 19.35 4.70 -1.82
C ASP A 65 18.51 5.99 -1.87
N GLN A 66 17.77 6.15 -2.98
CA GLN A 66 17.09 7.40 -3.31
C GLN A 66 15.70 7.50 -2.68
N PHE A 67 15.10 6.38 -2.31
CA PHE A 67 13.77 6.35 -1.75
C PHE A 67 13.79 5.99 -0.27
N ALA A 68 12.79 6.50 0.45
CA ALA A 68 12.71 6.31 1.88
C ALA A 68 11.25 6.32 2.37
N ILE A 69 11.03 5.67 3.49
CA ILE A 69 9.83 5.83 4.30
C ILE A 69 10.26 6.47 5.63
N ASN A 70 9.62 7.58 5.99
CA ASN A 70 9.98 8.37 7.18
C ASN A 70 11.48 8.78 7.22
N GLY A 71 12.05 9.12 6.06
CA GLY A 71 13.46 9.52 5.93
C GLY A 71 14.47 8.39 6.06
N LYS A 72 14.00 7.14 6.16
CA LYS A 72 14.84 5.95 6.31
C LYS A 72 14.70 5.08 5.06
N SER A 73 15.83 4.77 4.42
CA SER A 73 15.87 3.70 3.42
C SER A 73 16.04 2.36 4.11
N MET A 74 15.69 1.29 3.41
CA MET A 74 15.71 -0.09 3.94
C MET A 74 17.05 -0.48 4.55
N LYS A 75 17.01 -1.11 5.70
CA LYS A 75 18.12 -1.82 6.32
C LYS A 75 17.63 -3.12 6.92
N MET A 76 18.11 -4.26 6.42
CA MET A 76 17.69 -5.59 6.87
C MET A 76 17.89 -5.84 8.36
N SER A 77 18.85 -5.16 8.99
CA SER A 77 19.16 -5.30 10.42
C SER A 77 18.33 -4.38 11.33
N ARG A 78 17.41 -3.58 10.76
CA ARG A 78 16.65 -2.58 11.54
C ARG A 78 15.16 -2.92 11.53
N ILE A 79 14.57 -3.04 12.69
CA ILE A 79 13.11 -3.05 12.84
C ILE A 79 12.67 -1.59 12.96
N ASP A 80 11.77 -1.17 12.06
CA ASP A 80 11.27 0.20 12.01
C ASP A 80 10.05 0.39 12.90
N GLU A 81 9.17 -0.65 12.96
CA GLU A 81 7.93 -0.61 13.72
C GLU A 81 7.76 -1.89 14.55
N VAL A 82 7.14 -1.73 15.71
CA VAL A 82 6.74 -2.83 16.59
C VAL A 82 5.23 -2.72 16.80
N VAL A 83 4.50 -3.77 16.49
CA VAL A 83 3.03 -3.81 16.60
C VAL A 83 2.60 -4.92 17.56
N ASN A 84 1.51 -4.70 18.30
CA ASN A 84 0.98 -5.71 19.20
C ASN A 84 0.13 -6.74 18.45
N ALA A 85 0.21 -8.00 18.83
CA ALA A 85 -0.59 -9.07 18.27
C ALA A 85 -2.10 -8.80 18.46
N GLY A 86 -2.85 -8.90 17.39
CA GLY A 86 -4.29 -8.63 17.36
C GLY A 86 -4.68 -7.15 17.44
N ALA A 87 -3.70 -6.24 17.49
CA ALA A 87 -3.96 -4.81 17.56
C ALA A 87 -4.69 -4.29 16.31
N VAL A 88 -5.47 -3.25 16.51
CA VAL A 88 -6.01 -2.44 15.43
C VAL A 88 -5.28 -1.10 15.43
N GLU A 89 -4.67 -0.78 14.30
CA GLU A 89 -3.96 0.49 14.13
C GLU A 89 -4.50 1.29 12.94
N ILE A 90 -4.31 2.59 13.00
CA ILE A 90 -4.53 3.52 11.88
C ILE A 90 -3.17 3.91 11.32
N TRP A 91 -2.97 3.64 10.04
CA TRP A 91 -1.78 4.08 9.33
C TRP A 91 -2.15 5.16 8.32
N LYS A 92 -1.54 6.33 8.45
CA LYS A 92 -1.65 7.43 7.49
C LYS A 92 -0.47 7.37 6.54
N ILE A 93 -0.74 7.11 5.27
CA ILE A 93 0.28 7.06 4.22
C ILE A 93 0.26 8.39 3.48
N ASN A 94 1.34 9.14 3.54
CA ASN A 94 1.50 10.42 2.84
C ASN A 94 2.52 10.26 1.71
N ASN A 95 2.12 10.57 0.50
CA ASN A 95 3.04 10.61 -0.63
C ASN A 95 3.58 12.04 -0.83
N HIS A 96 4.84 12.26 -0.46
CA HIS A 96 5.51 13.55 -0.65
C HIS A 96 6.22 13.68 -2.00
N THR A 97 6.14 12.68 -2.86
CA THR A 97 6.79 12.67 -4.17
C THR A 97 5.86 13.19 -5.28
N MET A 98 6.37 13.21 -6.51
CA MET A 98 5.61 13.55 -7.70
C MET A 98 5.21 12.31 -8.52
N MET A 99 5.42 11.12 -7.97
CA MET A 99 5.08 9.84 -8.59
C MET A 99 4.04 9.09 -7.77
N PRO A 100 3.16 8.28 -8.37
CA PRO A 100 2.29 7.38 -7.62
C PRO A 100 3.10 6.24 -7.01
N HIS A 101 2.67 5.75 -5.84
CA HIS A 101 3.29 4.63 -5.15
C HIS A 101 2.24 3.62 -4.73
N PRO A 102 2.23 2.40 -5.30
CA PRO A 102 1.48 1.28 -4.73
C PRO A 102 2.14 0.87 -3.40
N PHE A 103 1.48 1.18 -2.28
CA PHE A 103 1.98 0.86 -0.94
C PHE A 103 1.40 -0.48 -0.49
N HIS A 104 2.27 -1.44 -0.22
CA HIS A 104 1.94 -2.81 0.19
C HIS A 104 2.41 -3.08 1.62
N ILE A 105 1.66 -3.90 2.35
CA ILE A 105 2.00 -4.36 3.70
C ILE A 105 1.87 -5.87 3.75
N HIS A 106 2.94 -6.56 4.11
CA HIS A 106 2.96 -8.00 4.26
C HIS A 106 2.13 -8.47 5.44
N ASN A 107 1.58 -9.69 5.33
CA ASN A 107 0.90 -10.44 6.40
C ASN A 107 -0.36 -9.77 6.99
N VAL A 108 -0.89 -8.73 6.35
CA VAL A 108 -2.11 -8.06 6.78
C VAL A 108 -3.00 -7.72 5.59
N GLN A 109 -4.28 -7.57 5.88
CA GLN A 109 -5.21 -6.87 5.01
C GLN A 109 -5.75 -5.66 5.75
N PHE A 110 -5.89 -4.55 5.03
CA PHE A 110 -6.39 -3.31 5.57
C PHE A 110 -7.63 -2.82 4.83
N GLN A 111 -8.33 -1.88 5.43
CA GLN A 111 -9.41 -1.14 4.77
C GLN A 111 -8.98 0.32 4.59
N ILE A 112 -9.21 0.85 3.40
CA ILE A 112 -9.03 2.27 3.14
C ILE A 112 -10.24 2.99 3.75
N ILE A 113 -10.03 3.76 4.82
CA ILE A 113 -11.14 4.46 5.50
C ILE A 113 -11.27 5.91 5.06
N LYS A 114 -10.21 6.50 4.52
CA LYS A 114 -10.21 7.88 3.98
C LYS A 114 -9.04 8.05 2.99
N ARG A 115 -9.24 8.93 2.01
CA ARG A 115 -8.18 9.52 1.16
C ARG A 115 -8.50 10.97 0.88
N ASP A 116 -7.55 11.74 0.36
CA ASP A 116 -7.75 13.17 0.04
C ASP A 116 -8.76 13.38 -1.09
N GLY A 117 -8.88 12.44 -2.00
CA GLY A 117 -9.94 12.37 -2.99
C GLY A 117 -11.13 11.53 -2.54
N GLN A 118 -11.97 11.15 -3.49
CA GLN A 118 -13.06 10.21 -3.28
C GLN A 118 -12.52 8.77 -3.39
N ARG A 119 -13.00 7.88 -2.50
CA ARG A 119 -12.71 6.45 -2.64
C ARG A 119 -13.46 5.88 -3.83
N GLU A 120 -12.75 5.09 -4.62
CA GLU A 120 -13.34 4.38 -5.73
C GLU A 120 -14.12 3.13 -5.27
N PRO A 121 -15.15 2.69 -6.01
CA PRO A 121 -15.95 1.51 -5.64
C PRO A 121 -15.13 0.26 -5.35
N HIS A 122 -14.03 0.04 -6.06
CA HIS A 122 -13.15 -1.12 -5.87
C HIS A 122 -12.31 -1.05 -4.58
N GLU A 123 -12.32 0.08 -3.87
CA GLU A 123 -11.59 0.30 -2.61
C GLU A 123 -12.43 0.00 -1.35
N PHE A 124 -13.69 -0.39 -1.50
CA PHE A 124 -14.58 -0.67 -0.37
C PHE A 124 -14.38 -2.05 0.28
N GLY A 125 -13.44 -2.85 -0.17
CA GLY A 125 -13.09 -4.14 0.43
C GLY A 125 -11.81 -4.11 1.24
N PHE A 126 -11.38 -5.29 1.65
CA PHE A 126 -10.03 -5.50 2.18
C PHE A 126 -9.01 -5.47 1.06
N LYS A 127 -7.87 -4.84 1.31
CA LYS A 127 -6.75 -4.69 0.42
C LYS A 127 -5.46 -5.02 1.17
N ASP A 128 -4.45 -5.40 0.44
CA ASP A 128 -3.07 -5.50 0.92
C ASP A 128 -2.17 -4.46 0.27
N THR A 129 -2.66 -3.83 -0.80
CA THR A 129 -1.98 -2.81 -1.58
C THR A 129 -2.92 -1.63 -1.87
N VAL A 130 -2.40 -0.42 -1.76
CA VAL A 130 -3.13 0.82 -2.09
C VAL A 130 -2.27 1.75 -2.94
N LEU A 131 -2.81 2.23 -4.05
CA LEU A 131 -2.17 3.27 -4.84
C LEU A 131 -2.33 4.62 -4.14
N VAL A 132 -1.21 5.26 -3.82
CA VAL A 132 -1.16 6.61 -3.23
C VAL A 132 -0.65 7.57 -4.30
N HIS A 133 -1.53 8.45 -4.78
CA HIS A 133 -1.20 9.40 -5.84
C HIS A 133 -0.22 10.49 -5.38
N PRO A 134 0.42 11.22 -6.31
CA PRO A 134 1.31 12.33 -5.96
C PRO A 134 0.65 13.32 -5.01
N LYS A 135 1.33 13.66 -3.91
CA LYS A 135 0.88 14.61 -2.87
C LYS A 135 -0.39 14.20 -2.12
N GLU A 136 -0.84 12.99 -2.27
CA GLU A 136 -2.02 12.44 -1.61
C GLU A 136 -1.71 11.88 -0.22
N SER A 137 -2.73 11.88 0.64
CA SER A 137 -2.78 11.13 1.90
C SER A 137 -3.90 10.09 1.87
N VAL A 138 -3.58 8.88 2.30
CA VAL A 138 -4.54 7.78 2.47
C VAL A 138 -4.50 7.27 3.90
N ILE A 139 -5.65 6.99 4.49
CA ILE A 139 -5.77 6.48 5.86
C ILE A 139 -6.27 5.04 5.79
N LEU A 140 -5.47 4.15 6.37
CA LEU A 140 -5.70 2.72 6.43
C LEU A 140 -6.09 2.32 7.85
N ARG A 141 -7.07 1.41 7.96
CA ARG A 141 -7.38 0.70 9.20
C ARG A 141 -6.90 -0.73 9.06
N ILE A 142 -5.98 -1.13 9.91
CA ILE A 142 -5.29 -2.41 9.86
C ILE A 142 -5.60 -3.18 11.14
N GLN A 143 -5.99 -4.46 11.01
CA GLN A 143 -6.00 -5.39 12.12
C GLN A 143 -4.83 -6.36 11.96
N PHE A 144 -3.89 -6.29 12.89
CA PHE A 144 -2.73 -7.16 12.88
C PHE A 144 -3.07 -8.60 13.28
N PRO A 145 -2.29 -9.59 12.83
CA PRO A 145 -2.53 -10.99 13.19
C PRO A 145 -2.37 -11.20 14.71
N LYS A 146 -3.08 -12.20 15.24
CA LYS A 146 -2.97 -12.59 16.66
C LYS A 146 -1.73 -13.42 16.96
N HIS A 147 -1.05 -13.90 15.91
CA HIS A 147 0.18 -14.67 16.04
C HIS A 147 1.35 -13.72 16.32
N ARG A 148 2.05 -13.98 17.41
CA ARG A 148 3.26 -13.23 17.80
C ARG A 148 4.47 -13.83 17.10
N ASP A 149 5.26 -13.00 16.45
CA ASP A 149 6.55 -13.37 15.87
C ASP A 149 7.52 -12.19 15.98
N PRO A 150 8.19 -12.02 17.13
CA PRO A 150 9.13 -10.93 17.34
C PRO A 150 10.47 -11.13 16.63
N HIS A 151 10.70 -12.31 16.03
CA HIS A 151 11.98 -12.67 15.42
C HIS A 151 11.96 -12.66 13.90
N THR A 152 10.78 -12.79 13.29
CA THR A 152 10.62 -12.76 11.83
C THR A 152 9.96 -11.46 11.42
N PRO A 153 10.70 -10.50 10.87
CA PRO A 153 10.12 -9.24 10.43
C PRO A 153 9.29 -9.42 9.16
N TYR A 154 8.19 -8.69 9.11
CA TYR A 154 7.37 -8.48 7.93
C TYR A 154 7.71 -7.13 7.30
N MET A 155 7.51 -7.01 6.00
CA MET A 155 7.85 -5.79 5.26
C MET A 155 6.61 -4.95 4.97
N TYR A 156 6.83 -3.66 4.80
CA TYR A 156 5.93 -2.74 4.09
C TYR A 156 6.77 -1.93 3.11
N HIS A 157 6.26 -1.71 1.90
CA HIS A 157 7.06 -1.12 0.83
C HIS A 157 6.21 -0.54 -0.30
N CYS A 158 6.84 0.25 -1.16
CA CYS A 158 6.32 0.57 -2.48
C CYS A 158 6.48 -0.65 -3.39
N HIS A 159 5.46 -1.02 -4.16
CA HIS A 159 5.49 -2.20 -5.05
C HIS A 159 5.99 -1.88 -6.47
N ILE A 160 6.67 -0.76 -6.68
CA ILE A 160 7.46 -0.48 -7.88
C ILE A 160 8.88 -0.99 -7.59
N LEU A 161 9.34 -1.96 -8.38
CA LEU A 161 10.60 -2.68 -8.12
C LEU A 161 11.79 -1.73 -7.98
N GLU A 162 11.89 -0.72 -8.85
CA GLU A 162 12.98 0.27 -8.80
C GLU A 162 12.97 1.10 -7.51
N HIS A 163 11.79 1.37 -6.95
CA HIS A 163 11.66 2.11 -5.68
C HIS A 163 11.96 1.22 -4.48
N GLU A 164 11.52 -0.05 -4.55
CA GLU A 164 11.80 -1.09 -3.57
C GLU A 164 13.31 -1.32 -3.46
N ASP A 165 13.97 -1.63 -4.60
CA ASP A 165 15.42 -1.83 -4.68
C ASP A 165 16.25 -0.62 -4.23
N GLN A 166 15.67 0.58 -4.31
CA GLN A 166 16.30 1.82 -3.89
C GLN A 166 15.84 2.29 -2.50
N GLY A 167 15.25 1.40 -1.70
CA GLY A 167 15.07 1.58 -0.28
C GLY A 167 13.71 2.08 0.21
N MET A 168 12.67 2.17 -0.66
CA MET A 168 11.31 2.54 -0.20
C MET A 168 10.62 1.38 0.52
N MET A 169 11.25 0.93 1.59
CA MET A 169 10.82 -0.21 2.41
C MET A 169 11.10 0.03 3.88
N GLY A 170 10.36 -0.67 4.73
CA GLY A 170 10.61 -0.80 6.15
C GLY A 170 10.16 -2.15 6.67
N GLN A 171 10.47 -2.44 7.93
CA GLN A 171 10.14 -3.71 8.57
C GLN A 171 9.37 -3.50 9.87
N PHE A 172 8.46 -4.42 10.16
CA PHE A 172 7.78 -4.50 11.44
C PHE A 172 7.82 -5.92 12.01
N VAL A 173 7.71 -6.01 13.32
CA VAL A 173 7.51 -7.27 14.05
C VAL A 173 6.22 -7.24 14.83
N VAL A 174 5.63 -8.42 15.07
CA VAL A 174 4.42 -8.61 15.87
C VAL A 174 4.79 -9.16 17.24
N VAL A 175 4.54 -8.42 18.32
CA VAL A 175 4.90 -8.79 19.70
C VAL A 175 3.68 -9.14 20.56
#